data_cfb42a79b07aa7f47332b6aa6ef99c1d
#
_entry.id   cfb42a79b07aa7f47332b6aa6ef99c1d
#
_cell.length_a   1.000
_cell.length_b   1.000
_cell.length_c   1.000
_cell.angle_alpha   90.00
_cell.angle_beta   90.00
_cell.angle_gamma   90.00
#
_symmetry.space_group_name_H-M   'P 1'
#
loop_
_entity.id
_entity.type
_entity.pdbx_description
1 polymer ?
#
loop_
_entity_poly.entity_id
_entity_poly.type
_entity_poly.pdbx_seq_one_letter_code
_entity_poly.pdbx_strand_id
1 'polypeptide(L)'
;YHDMTVITTKDNMSGLRREDFQQVINGHKTDLFILRNAKGMEVAVTNYGCAILSIMVPDRNGQYANVILGHDSLEHVIHSPEPFLSTTIGRYGNRIAKGRFILYGEEHQLTINNGPNSLHGGPTGFHARVWGAVQPAPTCVIVHYTSVDGEEGFPGNLEGEMTYRLEDEINALSIEYKATTDKATLVNLTNHGFFNLAGIGNPSPSVMDNVVTIN
;
A
#
# COMPACT_ATOMS: atom_id res chain seq x y z
N TYR A 1 18.20 28.44 -1.19
CA TYR A 1 18.34 27.04 -1.67
C TYR A 1 18.59 26.20 -0.43
N HIS A 2 17.56 25.57 0.12
CA HIS A 2 17.71 24.57 1.16
C HIS A 2 18.10 23.28 0.46
N ASP A 3 19.27 22.79 0.84
CA ASP A 3 19.79 21.49 0.43
C ASP A 3 18.81 20.43 0.93
N MET A 4 17.95 19.91 0.04
CA MET A 4 17.08 18.77 0.35
C MET A 4 18.01 17.57 0.44
N THR A 5 18.36 17.18 1.66
CA THR A 5 19.09 15.96 1.92
C THR A 5 18.23 14.80 1.45
N VAL A 6 18.48 14.29 0.25
CA VAL A 6 17.88 13.04 -0.23
C VAL A 6 18.42 11.96 0.70
N ILE A 7 17.54 11.41 1.55
CA ILE A 7 17.88 10.25 2.37
C ILE A 7 18.16 9.11 1.40
N THR A 8 19.43 8.76 1.26
CA THR A 8 19.84 7.65 0.40
C THR A 8 19.39 6.35 1.07
N THR A 9 18.89 5.41 0.29
CA THR A 9 18.42 4.10 0.77
C THR A 9 19.48 3.26 1.47
N LYS A 10 20.76 3.65 1.39
CA LYS A 10 21.86 3.00 2.12
C LYS A 10 21.82 3.20 3.64
N ASP A 11 21.08 4.21 4.09
CA ASP A 11 21.05 4.62 5.51
C ASP A 11 19.70 4.32 6.19
N ASN A 12 18.83 3.51 5.58
CA ASN A 12 17.54 3.13 6.18
C ASN A 12 17.69 1.99 7.18
N MET A 13 16.82 1.98 8.19
CA MET A 13 16.81 0.95 9.23
C MET A 13 16.30 -0.41 8.74
N SER A 14 15.51 -0.45 7.67
CA SER A 14 14.95 -1.67 7.11
C SER A 14 15.98 -2.53 6.37
N GLY A 15 17.09 -1.94 5.93
CA GLY A 15 18.11 -2.60 5.11
C GLY A 15 17.68 -2.82 3.65
N LEU A 16 16.55 -2.26 3.22
CA LEU A 16 16.06 -2.37 1.85
C LEU A 16 16.97 -1.55 0.90
N ARG A 17 17.20 -2.10 -0.28
CA ARG A 17 18.02 -1.45 -1.31
C ARG A 17 17.12 -0.89 -2.40
N ARG A 18 17.31 0.37 -2.75
CA ARG A 18 16.52 1.07 -3.75
C ARG A 18 16.54 0.38 -5.12
N GLU A 19 17.70 -0.12 -5.52
CA GLU A 19 17.90 -0.81 -6.79
C GLU A 19 17.03 -2.06 -6.95
N ASP A 20 16.66 -2.73 -5.85
CA ASP A 20 15.79 -3.92 -5.87
C ASP A 20 14.31 -3.57 -6.13
N PHE A 21 13.97 -2.27 -6.15
CA PHE A 21 12.63 -1.76 -6.41
C PHE A 21 12.52 -0.90 -7.67
N GLN A 22 13.63 -0.68 -8.37
CA GLN A 22 13.68 0.15 -9.56
C GLN A 22 13.54 -0.68 -10.82
N GLN A 23 12.39 -0.60 -11.46
CA GLN A 23 12.08 -1.24 -12.76
C GLN A 23 11.19 -0.32 -13.59
N VAL A 24 11.00 -0.68 -14.85
CA VAL A 24 9.99 -0.09 -15.74
C VAL A 24 8.96 -1.17 -16.06
N ILE A 25 7.72 -0.96 -15.65
CA ILE A 25 6.61 -1.89 -15.88
C ILE A 25 5.56 -1.14 -16.71
N ASN A 26 5.28 -1.65 -17.91
CA ASN A 26 4.34 -1.03 -18.85
C ASN A 26 4.61 0.48 -19.08
N GLY A 27 5.88 0.87 -19.18
CA GLY A 27 6.30 2.25 -19.38
C GLY A 27 6.32 3.13 -18.13
N HIS A 28 5.96 2.59 -16.96
CA HIS A 28 5.94 3.30 -15.68
C HIS A 28 7.10 2.86 -14.78
N LYS A 29 7.77 3.83 -14.17
CA LYS A 29 8.90 3.58 -13.26
C LYS A 29 8.41 3.25 -11.87
N THR A 30 8.96 2.19 -11.30
CA THR A 30 8.82 1.85 -9.88
C THR A 30 10.03 2.35 -9.09
N ASP A 31 9.85 2.56 -7.80
CA ASP A 31 10.91 3.00 -6.89
C ASP A 31 10.59 2.60 -5.43
N LEU A 32 11.58 2.82 -4.57
CA LEU A 32 11.50 2.72 -3.12
C LEU A 32 11.47 4.12 -2.51
N PHE A 33 10.53 4.36 -1.61
CA PHE A 33 10.41 5.61 -0.87
C PHE A 33 10.57 5.34 0.63
N ILE A 34 11.43 6.10 1.28
CA ILE A 34 11.67 6.03 2.73
C ILE A 34 11.11 7.30 3.37
N LEU A 35 10.18 7.11 4.32
CA LEU A 35 9.64 8.17 5.15
C LEU A 35 10.28 8.08 6.54
N ARG A 36 10.61 9.24 7.12
CA ARG A 36 11.17 9.32 8.48
C ARG A 36 10.69 10.58 9.16
N ASN A 37 10.25 10.45 10.42
CA ASN A 37 9.85 11.59 11.25
C ASN A 37 10.95 11.99 12.25
N ALA A 38 10.71 13.08 12.98
CA ALA A 38 11.66 13.59 13.99
C ALA A 38 11.81 12.65 15.20
N LYS A 39 10.85 11.74 15.43
CA LYS A 39 10.88 10.74 16.51
C LYS A 39 11.61 9.45 16.12
N GLY A 40 12.08 9.34 14.87
CA GLY A 40 12.86 8.21 14.39
C GLY A 40 12.04 7.04 13.82
N MET A 41 10.71 7.14 13.77
CA MET A 41 9.90 6.16 13.03
C MET A 41 10.27 6.21 11.55
N GLU A 42 10.42 5.03 10.94
CA GLU A 42 10.73 4.89 9.52
C GLU A 42 9.72 3.98 8.83
N VAL A 43 9.22 4.41 7.69
CA VAL A 43 8.32 3.63 6.83
C VAL A 43 8.91 3.54 5.44
N ALA A 44 8.96 2.34 4.88
CA ALA A 44 9.35 2.09 3.51
C ALA A 44 8.15 1.67 2.68
N VAL A 45 7.95 2.31 1.53
CA VAL A 45 6.87 2.01 0.59
C VAL A 45 7.41 1.93 -0.83
N THR A 46 6.77 1.15 -1.69
CA THR A 46 6.97 1.18 -3.13
C THR A 46 5.71 1.70 -3.81
N ASN A 47 5.85 2.30 -4.97
CA ASN A 47 4.70 2.74 -5.78
C ASN A 47 4.10 1.63 -6.66
N TYR A 48 4.59 0.41 -6.60
CA TYR A 48 3.90 -0.75 -7.14
C TYR A 48 2.91 -1.27 -6.10
N GLY A 49 1.61 -1.21 -6.42
CA GLY A 49 0.54 -1.57 -5.49
C GLY A 49 0.53 -0.74 -4.21
N CYS A 50 1.35 0.31 -4.15
CA CYS A 50 1.59 1.13 -2.97
C CYS A 50 1.87 0.29 -1.71
N ALA A 51 2.62 -0.80 -1.88
CA ALA A 51 2.92 -1.75 -0.81
C ALA A 51 3.78 -1.09 0.27
N ILE A 52 3.36 -1.24 1.52
CA ILE A 52 4.19 -0.92 2.67
C ILE A 52 5.16 -2.10 2.87
N LEU A 53 6.45 -1.81 2.87
CA LEU A 53 7.51 -2.83 2.91
C LEU A 53 8.08 -3.01 4.31
N SER A 54 8.06 -1.95 5.12
CA SER A 54 8.59 -1.94 6.47
C SER A 54 7.98 -0.78 7.26
N ILE A 55 7.72 -1.01 8.54
CA ILE A 55 7.39 0.01 9.54
C ILE A 55 8.30 -0.23 10.74
N MET A 56 9.35 0.58 10.86
CA MET A 56 10.32 0.52 11.96
C MET A 56 9.90 1.47 13.06
N VAL A 57 9.56 0.91 14.20
CA VAL A 57 9.15 1.66 15.40
C VAL A 57 9.94 1.20 16.63
N PRO A 58 10.24 2.10 17.58
CA PRO A 58 10.86 1.71 18.82
C PRO A 58 9.83 1.10 19.79
N ASP A 59 10.28 0.12 20.56
CA ASP A 59 9.57 -0.35 21.73
C ASP A 59 9.76 0.61 22.94
N ARG A 60 9.20 0.25 24.08
CA ARG A 60 9.35 1.03 25.33
C ARG A 60 10.80 1.19 25.83
N ASN A 61 11.71 0.34 25.35
CA ASN A 61 13.13 0.37 25.68
C ASN A 61 13.98 1.08 24.60
N GLY A 62 13.34 1.62 23.57
CA GLY A 62 13.99 2.27 22.44
C GLY A 62 14.59 1.29 21.41
N GLN A 63 14.24 0.00 21.49
CA GLN A 63 14.68 -1.01 20.53
C GLN A 63 13.75 -0.97 19.29
N TYR A 64 14.33 -0.79 18.11
CA TYR A 64 13.58 -0.75 16.85
C TYR A 64 13.29 -2.14 16.32
N ALA A 65 12.07 -2.33 15.84
CA ALA A 65 11.69 -3.52 15.10
C ALA A 65 10.72 -3.15 13.97
N ASN A 66 10.74 -3.93 12.89
CA ASN A 66 9.71 -3.87 11.87
C ASN A 66 8.45 -4.58 12.37
N VAL A 67 7.29 -3.92 12.32
CA VAL A 67 6.02 -4.45 12.82
C VAL A 67 5.02 -4.83 11.73
N ILE A 68 5.42 -4.73 10.45
CA ILE A 68 4.57 -5.12 9.32
C ILE A 68 5.28 -6.14 8.43
N LEU A 69 4.54 -7.15 7.97
CA LEU A 69 5.03 -8.06 6.93
C LEU A 69 5.13 -7.32 5.61
N GLY A 70 6.29 -7.41 4.97
CA GLY A 70 6.58 -6.79 3.68
C GLY A 70 7.62 -7.61 2.92
N HIS A 71 7.82 -7.26 1.66
CA HIS A 71 8.79 -7.88 0.79
C HIS A 71 10.09 -7.06 0.73
N ASP A 72 11.18 -7.72 0.42
CA ASP A 72 12.53 -7.12 0.34
C ASP A 72 12.93 -6.72 -1.09
N SER A 73 12.09 -7.03 -2.08
CA SER A 73 12.31 -6.67 -3.49
C SER A 73 10.99 -6.53 -4.24
N LEU A 74 11.01 -5.80 -5.34
CA LEU A 74 9.85 -5.67 -6.24
C LEU A 74 9.47 -7.03 -6.85
N GLU A 75 10.44 -7.86 -7.17
CA GLU A 75 10.21 -9.22 -7.69
C GLU A 75 9.37 -10.05 -6.71
N HIS A 76 9.67 -9.96 -5.42
CA HIS A 76 8.88 -10.65 -4.39
C HIS A 76 7.50 -10.04 -4.18
N VAL A 77 7.34 -8.72 -4.37
CA VAL A 77 6.00 -8.09 -4.36
C VAL A 77 5.15 -8.61 -5.51
N ILE A 78 5.68 -8.62 -6.72
CA ILE A 78 4.95 -9.02 -7.95
C ILE A 78 4.55 -10.50 -7.90
N HIS A 79 5.45 -11.37 -7.44
CA HIS A 79 5.27 -12.83 -7.43
C HIS A 79 4.88 -13.38 -6.06
N SER A 80 4.37 -12.54 -5.16
CA SER A 80 3.92 -12.97 -3.85
C SER A 80 2.79 -14.01 -3.95
N PRO A 81 2.85 -15.12 -3.19
CA PRO A 81 1.72 -16.03 -3.06
C PRO A 81 0.51 -15.38 -2.34
N GLU A 82 0.73 -14.30 -1.60
CA GLU A 82 -0.29 -13.42 -1.05
C GLU A 82 -0.22 -12.07 -1.77
N PRO A 83 -0.95 -11.91 -2.89
CA PRO A 83 -0.81 -10.73 -3.77
C PRO A 83 -1.23 -9.42 -3.11
N PHE A 84 -2.00 -9.50 -2.04
CA PHE A 84 -2.52 -8.33 -1.31
C PHE A 84 -1.65 -7.91 -0.12
N LEU A 85 -0.54 -8.62 0.14
CA LEU A 85 0.30 -8.39 1.31
C LEU A 85 0.73 -6.93 1.43
N SER A 86 0.18 -6.23 2.43
CA SER A 86 0.48 -4.83 2.77
C SER A 86 0.33 -3.84 1.62
N THR A 87 -0.48 -4.18 0.62
CA THR A 87 -0.78 -3.35 -0.55
C THR A 87 -2.01 -2.47 -0.35
N THR A 88 -2.20 -1.53 -1.25
CA THR A 88 -3.46 -0.79 -1.40
C THR A 88 -4.49 -1.63 -2.14
N ILE A 89 -5.71 -1.63 -1.63
CA ILE A 89 -6.84 -2.36 -2.17
C ILE A 89 -7.83 -1.38 -2.77
N GLY A 90 -8.23 -1.65 -3.97
CA GLY A 90 -9.23 -0.89 -4.73
C GLY A 90 -9.49 -1.51 -6.12
N ARG A 91 -10.55 -1.06 -6.80
CA ARG A 91 -11.49 -0.02 -6.34
C ARG A 91 -12.34 -0.39 -5.12
N TYR A 92 -12.58 -1.69 -4.86
CA TYR A 92 -13.48 -2.13 -3.79
C TYR A 92 -12.86 -3.24 -2.94
N GLY A 93 -12.58 -2.94 -1.68
CA GLY A 93 -12.03 -3.90 -0.72
C GLY A 93 -13.05 -4.95 -0.30
N ASN A 94 -12.53 -6.17 -0.01
CA ASN A 94 -13.31 -7.35 0.31
C ASN A 94 -14.14 -7.87 -0.90
N ARG A 95 -15.19 -8.64 -0.67
CA ARG A 95 -15.90 -9.41 -1.70
C ARG A 95 -17.16 -8.71 -2.20
N ILE A 96 -17.38 -8.86 -3.51
CA ILE A 96 -18.67 -8.61 -4.14
C ILE A 96 -19.16 -9.96 -4.65
N ALA A 97 -20.30 -10.40 -4.13
CA ALA A 97 -20.89 -11.70 -4.43
C ALA A 97 -21.16 -11.83 -5.93
N LYS A 98 -20.67 -12.92 -6.53
CA LYS A 98 -20.77 -13.21 -7.97
C LYS A 98 -20.15 -12.11 -8.86
N GLY A 99 -19.39 -11.17 -8.27
CA GLY A 99 -18.87 -10.00 -8.96
C GLY A 99 -19.93 -9.09 -9.58
N ARG A 100 -21.17 -9.11 -9.09
CA ARG A 100 -22.28 -8.35 -9.67
C ARG A 100 -22.84 -7.33 -8.71
N PHE A 101 -23.18 -6.18 -9.26
CA PHE A 101 -23.95 -5.15 -8.55
C PHE A 101 -24.83 -4.39 -9.53
N ILE A 102 -25.90 -3.77 -9.00
CA ILE A 102 -26.77 -2.89 -9.75
C ILE A 102 -26.56 -1.48 -9.25
N LEU A 103 -26.29 -0.57 -10.15
CA LEU A 103 -26.12 0.85 -9.86
C LEU A 103 -27.00 1.67 -10.78
N TYR A 104 -27.94 2.43 -10.20
CA TYR A 104 -28.96 3.20 -10.94
C TYR A 104 -29.73 2.38 -11.99
N GLY A 105 -30.03 1.11 -11.70
CA GLY A 105 -30.79 0.23 -12.58
C GLY A 105 -29.95 -0.48 -13.66
N GLU A 106 -28.66 -0.21 -13.75
CA GLU A 106 -27.72 -0.86 -14.66
C GLU A 106 -26.93 -1.95 -13.90
N GLU A 107 -26.92 -3.18 -14.46
CA GLU A 107 -26.12 -4.28 -13.92
C GLU A 107 -24.69 -4.19 -14.42
N HIS A 108 -23.74 -4.34 -13.49
CA HIS A 108 -22.31 -4.39 -13.76
C HIS A 108 -21.72 -5.74 -13.34
N GLN A 109 -20.87 -6.32 -14.20
CA GLN A 109 -20.14 -7.54 -13.95
C GLN A 109 -18.66 -7.23 -13.77
N LEU A 110 -18.13 -7.58 -12.60
CA LEU A 110 -16.70 -7.48 -12.27
C LEU A 110 -15.97 -8.76 -12.64
N THR A 111 -14.66 -8.67 -12.79
CA THR A 111 -13.78 -9.81 -12.95
C THR A 111 -13.79 -10.70 -11.69
N ILE A 112 -13.95 -11.99 -11.88
CA ILE A 112 -13.99 -12.99 -10.80
C ILE A 112 -12.57 -13.47 -10.50
N ASN A 113 -12.18 -13.48 -9.23
CA ASN A 113 -10.84 -13.89 -8.78
C ASN A 113 -10.82 -14.64 -7.44
N ASN A 114 -11.99 -14.94 -6.86
CA ASN A 114 -12.07 -15.65 -5.58
C ASN A 114 -13.31 -16.56 -5.56
N GLY A 115 -13.14 -17.82 -6.01
CA GLY A 115 -14.30 -18.69 -6.21
C GLY A 115 -15.30 -18.04 -7.16
N PRO A 116 -16.58 -17.89 -6.75
CA PRO A 116 -17.57 -17.23 -7.59
C PRO A 116 -17.57 -15.69 -7.45
N ASN A 117 -16.71 -15.12 -6.63
CA ASN A 117 -16.76 -13.72 -6.22
C ASN A 117 -15.65 -12.87 -6.84
N SER A 118 -15.86 -11.55 -6.87
CA SER A 118 -14.78 -10.56 -7.00
C SER A 118 -14.24 -10.25 -5.62
N LEU A 119 -12.91 -10.24 -5.49
CA LEU A 119 -12.20 -9.95 -4.25
C LEU A 119 -11.19 -8.82 -4.49
N HIS A 120 -11.20 -7.83 -3.63
CA HIS A 120 -10.19 -6.78 -3.54
C HIS A 120 -9.90 -6.05 -4.86
N GLY A 121 -10.94 -5.82 -5.66
CA GLY A 121 -10.84 -5.09 -6.93
C GLY A 121 -10.44 -5.93 -8.14
N GLY A 122 -10.39 -7.26 -7.99
CA GLY A 122 -10.07 -8.20 -9.06
C GLY A 122 -8.60 -8.60 -9.13
N PRO A 123 -8.22 -9.45 -10.10
CA PRO A 123 -6.86 -10.01 -10.19
C PRO A 123 -5.78 -8.97 -10.47
N THR A 124 -6.14 -7.88 -11.14
CA THR A 124 -5.24 -6.77 -11.48
C THR A 124 -5.80 -5.44 -10.98
N GLY A 125 -6.26 -5.42 -9.73
CA GLY A 125 -6.73 -4.21 -9.07
C GLY A 125 -5.58 -3.28 -8.64
N PHE A 126 -5.83 -2.39 -7.72
CA PHE A 126 -4.89 -1.35 -7.28
C PHE A 126 -3.58 -1.90 -6.71
N HIS A 127 -3.62 -3.09 -6.11
CA HIS A 127 -2.45 -3.81 -5.58
C HIS A 127 -1.42 -4.22 -6.66
N ALA A 128 -1.82 -4.30 -7.91
CA ALA A 128 -0.99 -4.75 -9.04
C ALA A 128 -0.75 -3.66 -10.08
N ARG A 129 -0.82 -2.39 -9.68
CA ARG A 129 -0.60 -1.24 -10.56
C ARG A 129 0.59 -0.41 -10.11
N VAL A 130 1.26 0.21 -11.07
CA VAL A 130 2.28 1.22 -10.80
C VAL A 130 1.58 2.58 -10.64
N TRP A 131 1.76 3.19 -9.48
CA TRP A 131 1.23 4.51 -9.18
C TRP A 131 2.28 5.58 -9.46
N GLY A 132 1.86 6.73 -9.98
CA GLY A 132 2.72 7.91 -10.01
C GLY A 132 3.02 8.34 -8.57
N ALA A 133 4.26 8.72 -8.26
CA ALA A 133 4.66 9.04 -6.90
C ALA A 133 5.52 10.30 -6.84
N VAL A 134 5.28 11.12 -5.82
CA VAL A 134 6.12 12.24 -5.44
C VAL A 134 6.35 12.21 -3.93
N GLN A 135 7.55 12.61 -3.50
CA GLN A 135 7.90 12.74 -2.09
C GLN A 135 8.19 14.21 -1.78
N PRO A 136 7.16 15.01 -1.39
CA PRO A 136 7.33 16.44 -1.16
C PRO A 136 8.08 16.77 0.13
N ALA A 137 8.18 15.82 1.06
CA ALA A 137 8.89 15.96 2.33
C ALA A 137 9.43 14.60 2.81
N PRO A 138 10.42 14.56 3.71
CA PRO A 138 10.91 13.31 4.30
C PRO A 138 9.83 12.50 5.01
N THR A 139 8.74 13.14 5.45
CA THR A 139 7.62 12.53 6.16
C THR A 139 6.42 12.18 5.29
N CYS A 140 6.46 12.47 3.97
CA CYS A 140 5.28 12.42 3.13
C CYS A 140 5.58 11.87 1.73
N VAL A 141 4.78 10.90 1.30
CA VAL A 141 4.71 10.44 -0.09
C VAL A 141 3.27 10.53 -0.58
N ILE A 142 3.08 11.12 -1.76
CA ILE A 142 1.78 11.22 -2.43
C ILE A 142 1.85 10.35 -3.68
N VAL A 143 0.87 9.49 -3.84
CA VAL A 143 0.74 8.60 -5.00
C VAL A 143 -0.60 8.79 -5.68
N HIS A 144 -0.64 8.65 -7.00
CA HIS A 144 -1.86 8.76 -7.77
C HIS A 144 -1.92 7.70 -8.87
N TYR A 145 -3.14 7.30 -9.20
CA TYR A 145 -3.43 6.35 -10.27
C TYR A 145 -4.77 6.68 -10.94
N THR A 146 -4.78 6.63 -12.27
CA THR A 146 -6.01 6.73 -13.07
C THR A 146 -6.47 5.33 -13.43
N SER A 147 -7.58 4.89 -12.84
CA SER A 147 -8.25 3.65 -13.19
C SER A 147 -9.27 3.94 -14.28
N VAL A 148 -9.00 3.44 -15.48
CA VAL A 148 -9.84 3.74 -16.66
C VAL A 148 -11.20 3.06 -16.62
N ASP A 149 -12.17 3.62 -17.31
CA ASP A 149 -13.52 3.03 -17.45
C ASP A 149 -13.45 1.57 -17.90
N GLY A 150 -14.13 0.69 -17.17
CA GLY A 150 -14.17 -0.74 -17.43
C GLY A 150 -13.00 -1.55 -16.84
N GLU A 151 -12.04 -0.90 -16.18
CA GLU A 151 -10.97 -1.64 -15.49
C GLU A 151 -11.55 -2.59 -14.46
N GLU A 152 -11.21 -3.88 -14.55
CA GLU A 152 -11.76 -4.97 -13.72
C GLU A 152 -13.31 -5.03 -13.72
N GLY A 153 -13.96 -4.39 -14.69
CA GLY A 153 -15.42 -4.31 -14.84
C GLY A 153 -16.07 -3.10 -14.15
N PHE A 154 -15.31 -2.28 -13.43
CA PHE A 154 -15.85 -1.09 -12.77
C PHE A 154 -16.16 0.03 -13.78
N PRO A 155 -17.34 0.69 -13.71
CA PRO A 155 -17.68 1.79 -14.59
C PRO A 155 -16.98 3.09 -14.21
N GLY A 156 -16.74 3.92 -15.23
CA GLY A 156 -16.17 5.25 -15.09
C GLY A 156 -14.66 5.30 -14.96
N ASN A 157 -14.08 6.43 -15.32
CA ASN A 157 -12.69 6.75 -15.01
C ASN A 157 -12.61 7.23 -13.57
N LEU A 158 -11.70 6.66 -12.80
CA LEU A 158 -11.49 7.01 -11.39
C LEU A 158 -10.08 7.52 -11.20
N GLU A 159 -9.96 8.75 -10.70
CA GLU A 159 -8.69 9.32 -10.25
C GLU A 159 -8.52 9.04 -8.77
N GLY A 160 -7.57 8.18 -8.44
CA GLY A 160 -7.22 7.87 -7.06
C GLY A 160 -5.94 8.56 -6.61
N GLU A 161 -5.97 9.16 -5.43
CA GLU A 161 -4.80 9.74 -4.78
C GLU A 161 -4.71 9.21 -3.36
N MET A 162 -3.50 8.88 -2.92
CA MET A 162 -3.23 8.52 -1.53
C MET A 162 -2.04 9.31 -1.02
N THR A 163 -2.10 9.65 0.26
CA THR A 163 -1.01 10.28 0.99
C THR A 163 -0.59 9.42 2.15
N TYR A 164 0.67 8.97 2.13
CA TYR A 164 1.33 8.41 3.30
C TYR A 164 2.03 9.54 4.04
N ARG A 165 1.71 9.71 5.31
CA ARG A 165 2.30 10.78 6.14
C ARG A 165 2.68 10.26 7.51
N LEU A 166 3.93 10.50 7.90
CA LEU A 166 4.36 10.35 9.28
C LEU A 166 4.14 11.66 10.04
N GLU A 167 3.53 11.56 11.21
CA GLU A 167 3.39 12.68 12.13
C GLU A 167 4.74 12.97 12.79
N ASP A 168 5.10 14.27 12.92
CA ASP A 168 6.40 14.65 13.47
C ASP A 168 6.49 14.47 14.98
N GLU A 169 5.39 14.68 15.68
CA GLU A 169 5.36 14.71 17.14
C GLU A 169 5.08 13.34 17.78
N ILE A 170 4.57 12.40 17.00
CA ILE A 170 4.22 11.05 17.46
C ILE A 170 4.60 9.99 16.42
N ASN A 171 4.81 8.76 16.87
CA ASN A 171 5.05 7.63 15.96
C ASN A 171 3.72 7.12 15.40
N ALA A 172 3.18 7.84 14.43
CA ALA A 172 1.94 7.49 13.74
C ALA A 172 2.10 7.64 12.22
N LEU A 173 1.58 6.68 11.48
CA LEU A 173 1.43 6.71 10.03
C LEU A 173 -0.03 6.98 9.69
N SER A 174 -0.30 8.09 9.01
CA SER A 174 -1.61 8.37 8.41
C SER A 174 -1.61 7.93 6.95
N ILE A 175 -2.70 7.31 6.52
CA ILE A 175 -2.97 6.97 5.13
C ILE A 175 -4.28 7.64 4.75
N GLU A 176 -4.20 8.66 3.90
CA GLU A 176 -5.37 9.39 3.42
C GLU A 176 -5.72 8.94 2.01
N TYR A 177 -7.00 8.73 1.74
CA TYR A 177 -7.52 8.34 0.44
C TYR A 177 -8.42 9.41 -0.13
N LYS A 178 -8.23 9.71 -1.42
CA LYS A 178 -9.08 10.63 -2.17
C LYS A 178 -9.37 10.00 -3.53
N ALA A 179 -10.63 10.05 -3.94
CA ALA A 179 -11.04 9.56 -5.25
C ALA A 179 -12.07 10.50 -5.87
N THR A 180 -11.95 10.71 -7.17
CA THR A 180 -12.95 11.40 -8.00
C THR A 180 -13.25 10.55 -9.23
N THR A 181 -14.45 10.65 -9.76
CA THR A 181 -14.89 9.86 -10.91
C THR A 181 -15.77 10.70 -11.82
N ASP A 182 -15.76 10.37 -13.11
CA ASP A 182 -16.61 10.98 -14.13
C ASP A 182 -17.94 10.24 -14.33
N LYS A 183 -18.11 9.06 -13.71
CA LYS A 183 -19.31 8.24 -13.81
C LYS A 183 -19.54 7.53 -12.48
N ALA A 184 -20.79 7.29 -12.13
CA ALA A 184 -21.11 6.53 -10.91
C ALA A 184 -20.40 5.17 -10.90
N THR A 185 -19.76 4.85 -9.79
CA THR A 185 -19.01 3.61 -9.56
C THR A 185 -18.99 3.23 -8.09
N LEU A 186 -18.45 2.05 -7.77
CA LEU A 186 -18.21 1.64 -6.39
C LEU A 186 -16.78 1.99 -5.99
N VAL A 187 -16.62 2.54 -4.79
CA VAL A 187 -15.32 2.86 -4.20
C VAL A 187 -15.30 2.45 -2.74
N ASN A 188 -14.34 1.63 -2.36
CA ASN A 188 -14.05 1.27 -0.98
C ASN A 188 -12.54 0.95 -0.88
N LEU A 189 -11.73 1.96 -0.59
CA LEU A 189 -10.28 1.85 -0.55
C LEU A 189 -9.80 1.48 0.84
N THR A 190 -8.76 0.64 0.91
CA THR A 190 -8.12 0.26 2.16
C THR A 190 -6.66 -0.14 1.94
N ASN A 191 -5.92 -0.31 3.03
CA ASN A 191 -4.61 -0.95 3.04
C ASN A 191 -4.73 -2.35 3.68
N HIS A 192 -4.06 -3.32 3.09
CA HIS A 192 -4.10 -4.72 3.52
C HIS A 192 -2.88 -5.08 4.38
N GLY A 193 -2.56 -4.26 5.37
CA GLY A 193 -1.42 -4.46 6.26
C GLY A 193 -1.54 -5.73 7.11
N PHE A 194 -0.45 -6.49 7.20
CA PHE A 194 -0.30 -7.64 8.08
C PHE A 194 0.67 -7.27 9.19
N PHE A 195 0.17 -7.10 10.40
CA PHE A 195 0.95 -6.61 11.54
C PHE A 195 1.33 -7.71 12.52
N ASN A 196 2.54 -7.60 13.05
CA ASN A 196 2.96 -8.30 14.26
C ASN A 196 3.68 -7.32 15.19
N LEU A 197 3.02 -6.93 16.27
CA LEU A 197 3.54 -5.93 17.21
C LEU A 197 4.74 -6.42 18.03
N ALA A 198 4.98 -7.74 18.05
CA ALA A 198 6.19 -8.32 18.64
C ALA A 198 7.43 -8.15 17.74
N GLY A 199 7.26 -7.64 16.53
CA GLY A 199 8.29 -7.45 15.52
C GLY A 199 8.39 -8.60 14.52
N ILE A 200 8.94 -8.28 13.35
CA ILE A 200 9.26 -9.25 12.30
C ILE A 200 10.76 -9.56 12.41
N GLY A 201 11.10 -10.82 12.50
CA GLY A 201 12.49 -11.27 12.63
C GLY A 201 12.68 -12.68 12.09
N ASN A 202 13.87 -13.23 12.28
CA ASN A 202 14.18 -14.62 11.94
C ASN A 202 14.88 -15.30 13.13
N PRO A 203 14.18 -16.20 13.89
CA PRO A 203 12.75 -16.52 13.71
C PRO A 203 11.82 -15.36 14.11
N SER A 204 10.70 -15.21 13.44
CA SER A 204 9.67 -14.25 13.83
C SER A 204 8.93 -14.71 15.08
N PRO A 205 8.63 -13.80 16.03
CA PRO A 205 7.74 -14.10 17.15
C PRO A 205 6.34 -14.45 16.65
N SER A 206 5.58 -15.20 17.44
CA SER A 206 4.19 -15.52 17.13
C SER A 206 3.31 -14.28 17.21
N VAL A 207 2.43 -14.09 16.24
CA VAL A 207 1.38 -13.06 16.28
C VAL A 207 0.27 -13.40 17.27
N MET A 208 0.18 -14.66 17.69
CA MET A 208 -0.88 -15.16 18.57
C MET A 208 -0.86 -14.55 19.97
N ASP A 209 0.26 -13.94 20.37
CA ASP A 209 0.40 -13.25 21.65
C ASP A 209 -0.06 -11.77 21.60
N ASN A 210 -0.44 -11.27 20.44
CA ASN A 210 -1.01 -9.93 20.31
C ASN A 210 -2.43 -9.89 20.90
N VAL A 211 -2.73 -8.83 21.64
CA VAL A 211 -4.06 -8.59 22.22
C VAL A 211 -4.81 -7.60 21.34
N VAL A 212 -6.02 -7.99 20.93
CA VAL A 212 -6.93 -7.15 20.13
C VAL A 212 -8.15 -6.81 20.97
N THR A 213 -8.50 -5.53 21.01
CA THR A 213 -9.75 -5.05 21.61
C THR A 213 -10.64 -4.48 20.51
N ILE A 214 -11.87 -4.92 20.46
CA ILE A 214 -12.90 -4.46 19.51
C ILE A 214 -14.07 -3.93 20.33
N ASN A 215 -14.43 -2.65 20.13
CA ASN A 215 -15.56 -1.97 20.81
C ASN A 215 -16.82 -2.04 19.96
#